data_9528d2f2c6fb3b89ac64deb5f6009da6
#
_entry.id   9528d2f2c6fb3b89ac64deb5f6009da6
#
_cell.length_a   1.000
_cell.length_b   1.000
_cell.length_c   1.000
_cell.angle_alpha   90.00
_cell.angle_beta   90.00
_cell.angle_gamma   90.00
#
_symmetry.space_group_name_H-M   'P 1'
#
loop_
_entity.id
_entity.type
_entity.pdbx_description
1 polymer ?
#
loop_
_entity_poly.entity_id
_entity_poly.type
_entity_poly.pdbx_seq_one_letter_code
_entity_poly.pdbx_strand_id
1 'polypeptide(L)'
;MRKLIFAAMGLLVATGCAGQNKTKTDKDMNAIVIFFSHAGDNYSVGDIKVGNTKIVADYISELTGADQFEIKTSKYDGMAYMPLTELAQEEQRKGELPPYEGKAPDVSKYDTVFIGGPVWWGTYPQVMFTLFKDINLDGKTVIPFTTHEGSGLAGCARDVKKAFPKATVKGEFSIYGHDVRTGKAKVEKWIKGL
;
A
#
# COMPACT_ATOMS: atom_id res chain seq x y z
N MET A 1 -24.13 -65.40 -39.57
CA MET A 1 -24.73 -64.49 -38.63
C MET A 1 -23.61 -63.94 -37.76
N ARG A 2 -23.13 -62.75 -38.08
CA ARG A 2 -21.97 -62.07 -37.40
C ARG A 2 -22.51 -61.21 -36.26
N LYS A 3 -22.10 -61.46 -35.03
CA LYS A 3 -22.38 -60.62 -33.85
C LYS A 3 -21.37 -59.54 -33.79
N LEU A 4 -21.82 -58.27 -33.89
CA LEU A 4 -21.04 -57.06 -33.64
C LEU A 4 -21.04 -56.78 -32.10
N ILE A 5 -19.83 -56.71 -31.55
CA ILE A 5 -19.60 -56.27 -30.16
C ILE A 5 -19.26 -54.78 -30.22
N PHE A 6 -20.11 -53.92 -29.64
CA PHE A 6 -19.80 -52.51 -29.41
C PHE A 6 -18.98 -52.37 -28.12
N ALA A 7 -17.75 -51.93 -28.24
CA ALA A 7 -16.95 -51.48 -27.09
C ALA A 7 -17.24 -50.01 -26.80
N ALA A 8 -17.81 -49.73 -25.64
CA ALA A 8 -17.99 -48.36 -25.14
C ALA A 8 -16.67 -47.87 -24.51
N MET A 9 -16.06 -46.91 -25.15
CA MET A 9 -14.85 -46.23 -24.65
C MET A 9 -15.29 -45.05 -23.77
N GLY A 10 -15.20 -45.22 -22.45
CA GLY A 10 -15.45 -44.18 -21.47
C GLY A 10 -14.33 -43.14 -21.45
N LEU A 11 -14.66 -41.89 -21.79
CA LEU A 11 -13.76 -40.78 -21.75
C LEU A 11 -13.75 -40.23 -20.30
N LEU A 12 -12.69 -40.50 -19.53
CA LEU A 12 -12.44 -39.85 -18.25
C LEU A 12 -11.95 -38.42 -18.53
N VAL A 13 -12.79 -37.44 -18.25
CA VAL A 13 -12.38 -36.02 -18.18
C VAL A 13 -11.79 -35.76 -16.80
N ALA A 14 -10.46 -35.72 -16.71
CA ALA A 14 -9.77 -35.26 -15.53
C ALA A 14 -9.82 -33.72 -15.50
N THR A 15 -10.69 -33.15 -14.65
CA THR A 15 -10.67 -31.75 -14.32
C THR A 15 -9.46 -31.46 -13.42
N GLY A 16 -8.33 -31.10 -14.02
CA GLY A 16 -7.17 -30.62 -13.33
C GLY A 16 -7.44 -29.17 -12.86
N CYS A 17 -7.56 -28.95 -11.54
CA CYS A 17 -7.42 -27.63 -10.94
C CYS A 17 -5.97 -27.15 -11.18
N ALA A 18 -5.76 -26.37 -12.24
CA ALA A 18 -4.51 -25.66 -12.45
C ALA A 18 -4.44 -24.51 -11.43
N GLY A 19 -3.78 -24.75 -10.31
CA GLY A 19 -3.27 -23.69 -9.46
C GLY A 19 -2.34 -22.81 -10.31
N GLN A 20 -2.71 -21.57 -10.58
CA GLN A 20 -1.85 -20.62 -11.27
C GLN A 20 -0.65 -20.33 -10.36
N ASN A 21 0.43 -21.09 -10.52
CA ASN A 21 1.75 -20.67 -10.08
C ASN A 21 2.10 -19.42 -10.88
N LYS A 22 1.97 -18.22 -10.27
CA LYS A 22 2.59 -17.02 -10.80
C LYS A 22 4.09 -17.29 -10.93
N THR A 23 4.55 -17.50 -12.15
CA THR A 23 5.99 -17.51 -12.45
C THR A 23 6.54 -16.12 -12.08
N LYS A 24 7.43 -16.05 -11.08
CA LYS A 24 8.19 -14.83 -10.78
C LYS A 24 8.86 -14.37 -12.08
N THR A 25 8.53 -13.18 -12.54
CA THR A 25 9.24 -12.53 -13.63
C THR A 25 10.50 -11.85 -13.06
N ASP A 26 11.52 -11.60 -13.86
CA ASP A 26 12.77 -10.91 -13.45
C ASP A 26 12.53 -9.48 -12.87
N LYS A 27 11.27 -9.05 -12.79
CA LYS A 27 10.82 -7.77 -12.22
C LYS A 27 10.21 -7.91 -10.81
N ASP A 28 10.04 -9.11 -10.28
CA ASP A 28 9.35 -9.29 -9.00
C ASP A 28 10.30 -8.95 -7.84
N MET A 29 10.09 -7.80 -7.24
CA MET A 29 10.77 -7.41 -6.00
C MET A 29 10.24 -8.26 -4.84
N ASN A 30 11.11 -8.72 -3.94
CA ASN A 30 10.69 -9.30 -2.67
C ASN A 30 10.24 -8.16 -1.73
N ALA A 31 9.05 -7.63 -1.98
CA ALA A 31 8.59 -6.39 -1.39
C ALA A 31 7.14 -6.44 -0.91
N ILE A 32 6.82 -5.56 0.01
CA ILE A 32 5.46 -5.26 0.46
C ILE A 32 5.22 -3.75 0.42
N VAL A 33 4.00 -3.33 0.06
CA VAL A 33 3.51 -1.97 0.17
C VAL A 33 2.62 -1.87 1.40
N ILE A 34 3.07 -1.17 2.42
CA ILE A 34 2.31 -0.86 3.64
C ILE A 34 1.83 0.58 3.52
N PHE A 35 0.51 0.79 3.58
CA PHE A 35 -0.02 2.12 3.36
C PHE A 35 -1.34 2.37 4.10
N PHE A 36 -1.59 3.64 4.40
CA PHE A 36 -2.89 4.16 4.76
C PHE A 36 -3.45 4.99 3.61
N SER A 37 -4.75 4.88 3.37
CA SER A 37 -5.43 5.65 2.34
C SER A 37 -6.81 6.07 2.81
N HIS A 38 -7.17 7.33 2.62
CA HIS A 38 -8.48 7.86 2.98
C HIS A 38 -9.34 8.07 1.73
N ALA A 39 -10.51 7.40 1.71
CA ALA A 39 -11.61 7.68 0.79
C ALA A 39 -12.58 8.67 1.45
N GLY A 40 -13.52 9.23 0.69
CA GLY A 40 -14.45 10.24 1.17
C GLY A 40 -14.02 11.65 0.85
N ASP A 41 -14.38 12.61 1.70
CA ASP A 41 -14.14 14.03 1.49
C ASP A 41 -12.65 14.38 1.70
N ASN A 42 -11.98 14.83 0.64
CA ASN A 42 -10.56 15.13 0.63
C ASN A 42 -10.30 16.54 0.06
N TYR A 43 -9.28 17.20 0.57
CA TYR A 43 -8.87 18.52 0.08
C TYR A 43 -8.57 18.49 -1.42
N SER A 44 -9.04 19.49 -2.13
CA SER A 44 -8.83 19.72 -3.57
C SER A 44 -9.43 18.71 -4.52
N VAL A 45 -9.58 17.44 -4.15
CA VAL A 45 -10.14 16.36 -5.00
C VAL A 45 -11.59 16.01 -4.68
N GLY A 46 -12.14 16.55 -3.56
CA GLY A 46 -13.52 16.32 -3.15
C GLY A 46 -13.80 14.92 -2.63
N ASP A 47 -15.03 14.45 -2.78
CA ASP A 47 -15.46 13.12 -2.34
C ASP A 47 -15.02 12.04 -3.34
N ILE A 48 -14.06 11.19 -2.91
CA ILE A 48 -13.48 10.13 -3.73
C ILE A 48 -13.79 8.75 -3.15
N LYS A 49 -14.19 7.81 -4.02
CA LYS A 49 -14.50 6.42 -3.61
C LYS A 49 -13.27 5.58 -3.30
N VAL A 50 -12.15 5.88 -3.92
CA VAL A 50 -10.86 5.21 -3.72
C VAL A 50 -9.83 6.27 -3.37
N GLY A 51 -9.22 6.14 -2.21
CA GLY A 51 -8.24 7.10 -1.73
C GLY A 51 -6.99 7.15 -2.61
N ASN A 52 -6.40 8.32 -2.72
CA ASN A 52 -5.28 8.60 -3.64
C ASN A 52 -4.07 7.70 -3.37
N THR A 53 -3.73 7.44 -2.11
CA THR A 53 -2.59 6.58 -1.74
C THR A 53 -2.80 5.14 -2.19
N LYS A 54 -4.04 4.62 -2.11
CA LYS A 54 -4.39 3.27 -2.60
C LYS A 54 -4.08 3.12 -4.09
N ILE A 55 -4.40 4.13 -4.91
CA ILE A 55 -4.11 4.12 -6.34
C ILE A 55 -2.60 4.01 -6.60
N VAL A 56 -1.79 4.76 -5.85
CA VAL A 56 -0.32 4.68 -5.96
C VAL A 56 0.19 3.32 -5.50
N ALA A 57 -0.33 2.77 -4.40
CA ALA A 57 0.01 1.44 -3.92
C ALA A 57 -0.30 0.35 -4.95
N ASP A 58 -1.45 0.48 -5.65
CA ASP A 58 -1.81 -0.44 -6.74
C ASP A 58 -0.81 -0.37 -7.91
N TYR A 59 -0.38 0.82 -8.31
CA TYR A 59 0.64 0.97 -9.34
C TYR A 59 1.98 0.35 -8.92
N ILE A 60 2.41 0.57 -7.67
CA ILE A 60 3.64 -0.05 -7.15
C ILE A 60 3.54 -1.57 -7.24
N SER A 61 2.45 -2.17 -6.75
CA SER A 61 2.26 -3.63 -6.77
C SER A 61 2.17 -4.19 -8.20
N GLU A 62 1.51 -3.50 -9.10
CA GLU A 62 1.44 -3.89 -10.52
C GLU A 62 2.82 -3.88 -11.20
N LEU A 63 3.65 -2.90 -10.84
CA LEU A 63 4.98 -2.71 -11.46
C LEU A 63 6.07 -3.59 -10.86
N THR A 64 5.92 -4.00 -9.59
CA THR A 64 6.98 -4.68 -8.83
C THR A 64 6.62 -6.09 -8.37
N GLY A 65 5.35 -6.50 -8.48
CA GLY A 65 4.85 -7.75 -7.88
C GLY A 65 4.73 -7.70 -6.35
N ALA A 66 4.95 -6.55 -5.71
CA ALA A 66 4.89 -6.40 -4.25
C ALA A 66 3.52 -6.75 -3.69
N ASP A 67 3.51 -7.45 -2.55
CA ASP A 67 2.29 -7.66 -1.76
C ASP A 67 1.78 -6.32 -1.20
N GLN A 68 0.53 -6.26 -0.76
CA GLN A 68 -0.05 -5.06 -0.15
C GLN A 68 -0.56 -5.34 1.26
N PHE A 69 -0.39 -4.35 2.13
CA PHE A 69 -1.06 -4.25 3.43
C PHE A 69 -1.64 -2.85 3.58
N GLU A 70 -2.95 -2.73 3.53
CA GLU A 70 -3.67 -1.49 3.78
C GLU A 70 -3.97 -1.37 5.28
N ILE A 71 -3.50 -0.29 5.89
CA ILE A 71 -3.82 0.07 7.26
C ILE A 71 -5.27 0.57 7.27
N LYS A 72 -6.16 -0.15 7.92
CA LYS A 72 -7.58 0.20 8.05
C LYS A 72 -7.91 0.68 9.43
N THR A 73 -8.78 1.65 9.51
CA THR A 73 -9.39 2.14 10.75
C THR A 73 -10.73 2.79 10.42
N SER A 74 -11.74 2.47 11.19
CA SER A 74 -13.07 3.10 11.07
C SER A 74 -13.13 4.50 11.70
N LYS A 75 -12.05 4.93 12.38
CA LYS A 75 -12.03 6.20 13.12
C LYS A 75 -12.32 7.43 12.25
N TYR A 76 -11.96 7.39 10.99
CA TYR A 76 -12.08 8.51 10.06
C TYR A 76 -13.22 8.36 9.05
N ASP A 77 -13.97 7.25 9.10
CA ASP A 77 -14.98 6.93 8.12
C ASP A 77 -16.15 7.93 8.15
N GLY A 78 -16.55 8.37 6.96
CA GLY A 78 -17.69 9.28 6.78
C GLY A 78 -17.49 10.70 7.34
N MET A 79 -16.28 11.05 7.78
CA MET A 79 -16.00 12.39 8.24
C MET A 79 -15.87 13.36 7.05
N ALA A 80 -16.48 14.56 7.20
CA ALA A 80 -16.21 15.67 6.30
C ALA A 80 -14.78 16.19 6.49
N TYR A 81 -14.23 16.83 5.46
CA TYR A 81 -12.83 17.28 5.44
C TYR A 81 -12.41 18.10 6.67
N MET A 82 -13.18 19.14 7.03
CA MET A 82 -12.79 20.02 8.14
C MET A 82 -12.73 19.30 9.49
N PRO A 83 -13.78 18.56 9.95
CA PRO A 83 -13.71 17.76 11.16
C PRO A 83 -12.56 16.75 11.17
N LEU A 84 -12.30 16.09 10.02
CA LEU A 84 -11.17 15.17 9.88
C LEU A 84 -9.83 15.89 10.10
N THR A 85 -9.68 17.04 9.49
CA THR A 85 -8.46 17.88 9.59
C THR A 85 -8.19 18.30 11.04
N GLU A 86 -9.23 18.75 11.76
CA GLU A 86 -9.14 19.15 13.16
C GLU A 86 -8.77 17.97 14.06
N LEU A 87 -9.43 16.80 13.86
CA LEU A 87 -9.12 15.56 14.58
C LEU A 87 -7.68 15.14 14.36
N ALA A 88 -7.22 15.11 13.11
CA ALA A 88 -5.85 14.71 12.76
C ALA A 88 -4.79 15.64 13.40
N GLN A 89 -5.07 16.95 13.46
CA GLN A 89 -4.19 17.91 14.13
C GLN A 89 -4.15 17.67 15.65
N GLU A 90 -5.29 17.41 16.26
CA GLU A 90 -5.40 17.11 17.69
C GLU A 90 -4.63 15.84 18.06
N GLU A 91 -4.80 14.75 17.29
CA GLU A 91 -4.05 13.51 17.46
C GLU A 91 -2.54 13.75 17.41
N GLN A 92 -2.08 14.50 16.40
CA GLN A 92 -0.66 14.81 16.27
C GLN A 92 -0.16 15.65 17.46
N ARG A 93 -0.90 16.69 17.85
CA ARG A 93 -0.54 17.58 18.96
C ARG A 93 -0.44 16.84 20.29
N LYS A 94 -1.33 15.86 20.52
CA LYS A 94 -1.38 15.04 21.74
C LYS A 94 -0.46 13.82 21.68
N GLY A 95 0.07 13.48 20.52
CA GLY A 95 0.78 12.22 20.29
C GLY A 95 -0.12 10.99 20.44
N GLU A 96 -1.41 11.15 20.16
CA GLU A 96 -2.35 10.03 20.16
C GLU A 96 -2.06 9.09 19.00
N LEU A 97 -2.16 7.79 19.26
CA LEU A 97 -1.95 6.74 18.28
C LEU A 97 -3.24 5.94 18.12
N PRO A 98 -4.08 6.31 17.14
CA PRO A 98 -5.33 5.61 16.90
C PRO A 98 -5.11 4.15 16.54
N PRO A 99 -5.97 3.22 16.98
CA PRO A 99 -5.87 1.82 16.62
C PRO A 99 -6.16 1.61 15.13
N TYR A 100 -5.46 0.65 14.54
CA TYR A 100 -5.80 0.08 13.24
C TYR A 100 -6.51 -1.26 13.40
N GLU A 101 -7.19 -1.72 12.36
CA GLU A 101 -7.96 -2.97 12.36
C GLU A 101 -7.08 -4.16 11.99
N GLY A 102 -7.33 -5.30 12.64
CA GLY A 102 -6.67 -6.56 12.35
C GLY A 102 -5.33 -6.73 13.05
N LYS A 103 -4.40 -7.42 12.38
CA LYS A 103 -3.04 -7.71 12.88
C LYS A 103 -2.01 -7.11 11.96
N ALA A 104 -0.87 -6.71 12.52
CA ALA A 104 0.29 -6.29 11.73
C ALA A 104 0.73 -7.38 10.73
N PRO A 105 1.20 -7.01 9.54
CA PRO A 105 1.69 -7.97 8.56
C PRO A 105 3.00 -8.60 9.03
N ASP A 106 3.21 -9.87 8.71
CA ASP A 106 4.52 -10.47 8.84
C ASP A 106 5.45 -9.92 7.75
N VAL A 107 6.33 -9.01 8.16
CA VAL A 107 7.30 -8.36 7.26
C VAL A 107 8.63 -9.12 7.15
N SER A 108 8.81 -10.23 7.90
CA SER A 108 10.08 -10.96 7.97
C SER A 108 10.56 -11.47 6.62
N LYS A 109 9.64 -11.85 5.76
CA LYS A 109 9.90 -12.43 4.43
C LYS A 109 10.27 -11.42 3.34
N TYR A 110 10.16 -10.10 3.59
CA TYR A 110 10.44 -9.07 2.59
C TYR A 110 11.76 -8.37 2.83
N ASP A 111 12.46 -8.02 1.76
CA ASP A 111 13.71 -7.25 1.81
C ASP A 111 13.44 -5.75 1.65
N THR A 112 12.37 -5.41 0.92
CA THR A 112 11.96 -4.04 0.63
C THR A 112 10.54 -3.78 1.13
N VAL A 113 10.35 -2.64 1.79
CA VAL A 113 9.07 -2.19 2.31
C VAL A 113 8.78 -0.78 1.79
N PHE A 114 7.78 -0.64 0.96
CA PHE A 114 7.23 0.67 0.62
C PHE A 114 6.30 1.12 1.74
N ILE A 115 6.47 2.35 2.23
CA ILE A 115 5.60 2.94 3.25
C ILE A 115 4.92 4.15 2.66
N GLY A 116 3.57 4.16 2.60
CA GLY A 116 2.82 5.20 1.94
C GLY A 116 1.62 5.74 2.71
N GLY A 117 1.34 7.02 2.54
CA GLY A 117 0.19 7.68 3.14
C GLY A 117 -0.06 9.08 2.59
N PRO A 118 -1.23 9.66 2.87
CA PRO A 118 -1.43 11.08 2.66
C PRO A 118 -0.59 11.88 3.65
N VAL A 119 -0.26 13.12 3.29
CA VAL A 119 0.39 14.03 4.22
C VAL A 119 -0.67 14.76 5.02
N TRP A 120 -0.76 14.46 6.33
CA TRP A 120 -1.61 15.14 7.28
C TRP A 120 -0.75 15.95 8.26
N TRP A 121 -0.92 17.25 8.27
CA TRP A 121 -0.19 18.17 9.16
C TRP A 121 1.35 17.98 9.12
N GLY A 122 1.88 17.77 7.91
CA GLY A 122 3.33 17.72 7.69
C GLY A 122 3.99 16.37 7.97
N THR A 123 3.20 15.32 8.25
CA THR A 123 3.68 13.95 8.43
C THR A 123 2.63 12.93 7.97
N TYR A 124 2.85 11.64 8.20
CA TYR A 124 1.84 10.62 8.01
C TYR A 124 0.73 10.70 9.08
N PRO A 125 -0.51 10.20 8.77
CA PRO A 125 -1.57 10.02 9.76
C PRO A 125 -1.11 9.20 10.98
N GLN A 126 -1.59 9.56 12.18
CA GLN A 126 -1.13 8.96 13.44
C GLN A 126 -1.39 7.44 13.53
N VAL A 127 -2.41 6.92 12.86
CA VAL A 127 -2.67 5.48 12.77
C VAL A 127 -1.49 4.69 12.14
N MET A 128 -0.71 5.30 11.26
CA MET A 128 0.48 4.66 10.69
C MET A 128 1.58 4.47 11.74
N PHE A 129 1.74 5.44 12.64
CA PHE A 129 2.70 5.32 13.74
C PHE A 129 2.28 4.27 14.77
N THR A 130 0.98 3.95 14.88
CA THR A 130 0.52 2.79 15.66
C THR A 130 1.07 1.51 15.07
N LEU A 131 0.90 1.29 13.76
CA LEU A 131 1.45 0.11 13.08
C LEU A 131 2.97 0.06 13.16
N PHE A 132 3.67 1.20 13.08
CA PHE A 132 5.15 1.24 13.16
C PHE A 132 5.69 0.66 14.45
N LYS A 133 4.92 0.66 15.54
CA LYS A 133 5.30 0.02 16.81
C LYS A 133 5.20 -1.50 16.78
N ASP A 134 4.39 -2.05 15.87
CA ASP A 134 4.06 -3.46 15.80
C ASP A 134 4.89 -4.23 14.75
N ILE A 135 5.71 -3.53 13.97
CA ILE A 135 6.56 -4.12 12.93
C ILE A 135 8.04 -3.82 13.17
N ASN A 136 8.90 -4.75 12.74
CA ASN A 136 10.35 -4.56 12.77
C ASN A 136 10.92 -4.51 11.34
N LEU A 137 11.56 -3.39 11.00
CA LEU A 137 12.17 -3.17 9.69
C LEU A 137 13.72 -3.12 9.74
N ASP A 138 14.33 -3.63 10.81
CA ASP A 138 15.79 -3.68 10.96
C ASP A 138 16.43 -4.39 9.76
N GLY A 139 17.43 -3.77 9.15
CA GLY A 139 18.18 -4.30 8.02
C GLY A 139 17.45 -4.26 6.66
N LYS A 140 16.20 -3.80 6.61
CA LYS A 140 15.41 -3.72 5.38
C LYS A 140 15.65 -2.41 4.63
N THR A 141 15.38 -2.42 3.34
CA THR A 141 15.22 -1.21 2.54
C THR A 141 13.80 -0.68 2.72
N VAL A 142 13.65 0.58 3.13
CA VAL A 142 12.37 1.23 3.29
C VAL A 142 12.25 2.40 2.32
N ILE A 143 11.18 2.44 1.56
CA ILE A 143 10.95 3.41 0.49
C ILE A 143 9.66 4.19 0.78
N PRO A 144 9.78 5.40 1.37
CA PRO A 144 8.61 6.23 1.67
C PRO A 144 7.98 6.81 0.42
N PHE A 145 6.63 6.86 0.38
CA PHE A 145 5.91 7.61 -0.64
C PHE A 145 4.71 8.36 -0.06
N THR A 146 4.36 9.49 -0.65
CA THR A 146 3.25 10.31 -0.18
C THR A 146 2.32 10.73 -1.30
N THR A 147 1.05 10.90 -0.95
CA THR A 147 0.09 11.68 -1.73
C THR A 147 -0.23 12.98 -0.98
N HIS A 148 -0.34 14.09 -1.70
CA HIS A 148 -0.46 15.41 -1.08
C HIS A 148 -1.16 16.40 -2.02
N GLU A 149 -1.50 17.58 -1.50
CA GLU A 149 -1.98 18.72 -2.29
C GLU A 149 -1.09 19.97 -2.04
N GLY A 150 0.25 19.79 -2.18
CA GLY A 150 1.23 20.87 -2.07
C GLY A 150 2.38 20.62 -1.09
N SER A 151 2.25 19.65 -0.16
CA SER A 151 3.24 19.41 0.91
C SER A 151 4.47 18.59 0.46
N GLY A 152 4.41 17.92 -0.69
CA GLY A 152 5.47 16.99 -1.11
C GLY A 152 5.61 15.83 -0.12
N LEU A 153 6.83 15.49 0.22
CA LEU A 153 7.17 14.49 1.25
C LEU A 153 6.99 15.01 2.68
N ALA A 154 7.00 16.33 2.87
CA ALA A 154 6.99 16.96 4.18
C ALA A 154 7.98 16.29 5.17
N GLY A 155 7.55 15.89 6.35
CA GLY A 155 8.34 15.17 7.37
C GLY A 155 8.30 13.64 7.24
N CYS A 156 7.53 13.06 6.32
CA CYS A 156 7.22 11.63 6.30
C CYS A 156 8.46 10.73 6.24
N ALA A 157 9.40 11.01 5.33
CA ALA A 157 10.63 10.21 5.20
C ALA A 157 11.53 10.32 6.43
N ARG A 158 11.65 11.52 7.02
CA ARG A 158 12.38 11.76 8.27
C ARG A 158 11.75 10.94 9.42
N ASP A 159 10.44 10.92 9.52
CA ASP A 159 9.73 10.27 10.61
C ASP A 159 9.79 8.72 10.47
N VAL A 160 9.76 8.19 9.24
CA VAL A 160 10.08 6.78 8.96
C VAL A 160 11.50 6.44 9.41
N LYS A 161 12.49 7.26 9.06
CA LYS A 161 13.88 7.05 9.48
C LYS A 161 14.04 7.08 11.00
N LYS A 162 13.28 7.94 11.68
CA LYS A 162 13.25 8.01 13.15
C LYS A 162 12.61 6.76 13.76
N ALA A 163 11.52 6.25 13.17
CA ALA A 163 10.83 5.05 13.65
C ALA A 163 11.68 3.78 13.45
N PHE A 164 12.43 3.71 12.34
CA PHE A 164 13.23 2.54 11.95
C PHE A 164 14.71 2.90 11.75
N PRO A 165 15.44 3.21 12.80
CA PRO A 165 16.82 3.74 12.71
C PRO A 165 17.84 2.76 12.14
N LYS A 166 17.53 1.46 12.12
CA LYS A 166 18.38 0.42 11.54
C LYS A 166 17.95 -0.02 10.13
N ALA A 167 16.91 0.60 9.57
CA ALA A 167 16.51 0.41 8.18
C ALA A 167 17.30 1.36 7.25
N THR A 168 17.46 0.96 5.99
CA THR A 168 17.97 1.83 4.94
C THR A 168 16.82 2.57 4.28
N VAL A 169 16.59 3.82 4.65
CA VAL A 169 15.53 4.66 4.06
C VAL A 169 16.09 5.40 2.85
N LYS A 170 15.51 5.17 1.67
CA LYS A 170 15.94 5.75 0.39
C LYS A 170 14.83 5.79 -0.65
N GLY A 171 15.08 6.47 -1.76
CA GLY A 171 14.24 6.41 -2.97
C GLY A 171 12.83 6.98 -2.78
N GLU A 172 12.69 8.02 -1.98
CA GLU A 172 11.43 8.64 -1.63
C GLU A 172 10.66 9.16 -2.87
N PHE A 173 9.34 9.14 -2.80
CA PHE A 173 8.46 9.62 -3.86
C PHE A 173 7.28 10.43 -3.32
N SER A 174 6.87 11.44 -4.07
CA SER A 174 5.64 12.17 -3.77
C SER A 174 4.88 12.51 -5.04
N ILE A 175 3.55 12.53 -4.93
CA ILE A 175 2.67 12.85 -6.05
C ILE A 175 1.46 13.63 -5.57
N TYR A 176 1.01 14.62 -6.36
CA TYR A 176 -0.24 15.32 -6.08
C TYR A 176 -1.43 14.35 -6.16
N GLY A 177 -2.36 14.43 -5.21
CA GLY A 177 -3.54 13.58 -5.16
C GLY A 177 -4.41 13.72 -6.41
N HIS A 178 -4.57 14.96 -6.94
CA HIS A 178 -5.30 15.21 -8.18
C HIS A 178 -4.62 14.62 -9.44
N ASP A 179 -3.33 14.30 -9.36
CA ASP A 179 -2.57 13.70 -10.48
C ASP A 179 -2.55 12.17 -10.45
N VAL A 180 -2.90 11.50 -9.33
CA VAL A 180 -2.65 10.06 -9.18
C VAL A 180 -3.31 9.21 -10.26
N ARG A 181 -4.52 9.58 -10.71
CA ARG A 181 -5.28 8.80 -11.71
C ARG A 181 -4.62 8.76 -13.08
N THR A 182 -3.81 9.75 -13.40
CA THR A 182 -3.01 9.83 -14.65
C THR A 182 -1.51 9.62 -14.39
N GLY A 183 -1.13 9.40 -13.12
CA GLY A 183 0.24 9.42 -12.62
C GLY A 183 1.03 8.13 -12.79
N LYS A 184 0.45 7.05 -13.36
CA LYS A 184 1.12 5.74 -13.46
C LYS A 184 2.50 5.83 -14.09
N ALA A 185 2.68 6.59 -15.15
CA ALA A 185 3.99 6.77 -15.80
C ALA A 185 5.02 7.47 -14.90
N LYS A 186 4.59 8.37 -14.01
CA LYS A 186 5.48 9.00 -13.00
C LYS A 186 5.95 7.96 -11.99
N VAL A 187 5.04 7.09 -11.50
CA VAL A 187 5.36 5.99 -10.58
C VAL A 187 6.29 4.98 -11.25
N GLU A 188 6.02 4.60 -12.50
CA GLU A 188 6.88 3.69 -13.26
C GLU A 188 8.31 4.24 -13.43
N LYS A 189 8.43 5.52 -13.79
CA LYS A 189 9.75 6.18 -13.90
C LYS A 189 10.51 6.15 -12.56
N TRP A 190 9.81 6.42 -11.46
CA TRP A 190 10.39 6.35 -10.12
C TRP A 190 10.85 4.93 -9.76
N ILE A 191 9.99 3.91 -9.93
CA ILE A 191 10.34 2.50 -9.66
C ILE A 191 11.56 2.05 -10.47
N LYS A 192 11.68 2.46 -11.74
CA LYS A 192 12.85 2.14 -12.58
C LYS A 192 14.15 2.81 -12.11
N GLY A 193 14.05 3.82 -11.27
CA GLY A 193 15.21 4.55 -10.70
C GLY A 193 15.67 4.06 -9.32
N LEU A 194 14.98 3.07 -8.71
CA LEU A 194 15.31 2.51 -7.39
C LEU A 194 16.46 1.52 -7.44
#